data_816a4334fb8c8cd8a29007d55a9ffe58
#
_entry.id   816a4334fb8c8cd8a29007d55a9ffe58
#
_cell.length_a   1.000
_cell.length_b   1.000
_cell.length_c   1.000
_cell.angle_alpha   90.00
_cell.angle_beta   90.00
_cell.angle_gamma   90.00
#
_symmetry.space_group_name_H-M   'P 1'
#
loop_
_entity.id
_entity.type
_entity.pdbx_description
1 polymer ?
#
loop_
_entity_poly.entity_id
_entity_poly.type
_entity_poly.pdbx_seq_one_letter_code
_entity_poly.pdbx_strand_id
1 'polypeptide(L)'
;MDPAVSLAHQSALRSIARVVEESAPHTEPGRALGDVVKQLREGPVMVLTGAGVSTESGVPDYRGPRGSLSRHRPMTYQEFRHDPAASHRYWARSFVGWRVMDSAAPNRTHYALVELE
;
A
#
# COMPACT_ATOMS: atom_id res chain seq x y z
N MET A 1 18.90 -21.91 4.65
CA MET A 1 17.54 -21.39 4.36
C MET A 1 16.80 -22.44 3.55
N ASP A 2 15.57 -22.74 3.93
CA ASP A 2 14.71 -23.69 3.21
C ASP A 2 14.57 -23.25 1.74
N PRO A 3 14.71 -24.14 0.74
CA PRO A 3 14.55 -23.80 -0.67
C PRO A 3 13.19 -23.15 -1.00
N ALA A 4 12.10 -23.59 -0.37
CA ALA A 4 10.78 -23.02 -0.55
C ALA A 4 10.70 -21.56 -0.05
N VAL A 5 11.34 -21.26 1.08
CA VAL A 5 11.45 -19.90 1.62
C VAL A 5 12.27 -19.00 0.70
N SER A 6 13.37 -19.52 0.15
CA SER A 6 14.20 -18.80 -0.81
C SER A 6 13.43 -18.47 -2.09
N LEU A 7 12.67 -19.42 -2.62
CA LEU A 7 11.85 -19.22 -3.82
C LEU A 7 10.75 -18.17 -3.59
N ALA A 8 10.05 -18.25 -2.46
CA ALA A 8 9.04 -17.29 -2.09
C ALA A 8 9.60 -15.87 -1.93
N HIS A 9 10.78 -15.75 -1.31
CA HIS A 9 11.48 -14.47 -1.19
C HIS A 9 11.85 -13.88 -2.55
N GLN A 10 12.43 -14.67 -3.45
CA GLN A 10 12.77 -14.23 -4.81
C GLN A 10 11.52 -13.83 -5.60
N SER A 11 10.42 -14.56 -5.46
CA SER A 11 9.14 -14.22 -6.09
C SER A 11 8.61 -12.87 -5.59
N ALA A 12 8.66 -12.64 -4.28
CA ALA A 12 8.26 -11.35 -3.69
C ALA A 12 9.12 -10.19 -4.20
N LEU A 13 10.43 -10.36 -4.29
CA LEU A 13 11.34 -9.34 -4.83
C LEU A 13 11.05 -9.01 -6.29
N ARG A 14 10.80 -10.03 -7.14
CA ARG A 14 10.41 -9.82 -8.54
C ARG A 14 9.07 -9.09 -8.66
N SER A 15 8.10 -9.41 -7.82
CA SER A 15 6.81 -8.74 -7.79
C SER A 15 6.94 -7.27 -7.42
N ILE A 16 7.77 -6.95 -6.42
CA ILE A 16 8.06 -5.58 -6.00
C ILE A 16 8.73 -4.79 -7.14
N ALA A 17 9.74 -5.36 -7.79
CA ALA A 17 10.44 -4.72 -8.90
C ALA A 17 9.49 -4.41 -10.07
N ARG A 18 8.67 -5.40 -10.48
CA ARG A 18 7.68 -5.20 -11.55
C ARG A 18 6.72 -4.05 -11.25
N VAL A 19 6.24 -3.97 -10.03
CA VAL A 19 5.30 -2.94 -9.61
C VAL A 19 5.90 -1.53 -9.63
N VAL A 20 7.21 -1.40 -9.39
CA VAL A 20 7.92 -0.11 -9.48
C VAL A 20 8.12 0.31 -10.93
N GLU A 21 8.24 -0.63 -11.85
CA GLU A 21 8.51 -0.40 -13.28
C GLU A 21 7.25 -0.20 -14.12
N GLU A 22 6.11 -0.77 -13.71
CA GLU A 22 4.84 -0.62 -14.45
C GLU A 22 4.24 0.77 -14.23
N SER A 23 4.26 1.60 -15.28
CA SER A 23 3.46 2.81 -15.37
C SER A 23 2.20 2.52 -16.17
N ALA A 24 1.05 2.43 -15.51
CA ALA A 24 -0.23 2.38 -16.23
C ALA A 24 -0.56 3.76 -16.82
N PRO A 25 -1.13 3.82 -18.04
CA PRO A 25 -1.59 5.08 -18.60
C PRO A 25 -2.67 5.67 -17.67
N HIS A 26 -2.56 6.98 -17.42
CA HIS A 26 -3.54 7.67 -16.59
C HIS A 26 -4.85 7.86 -17.36
N THR A 27 -5.96 7.49 -16.72
CA THR A 27 -7.29 7.85 -17.20
C THR A 27 -7.56 9.31 -16.86
N GLU A 28 -8.13 10.06 -17.79
CA GLU A 28 -8.53 11.44 -17.54
C GLU A 28 -9.52 11.49 -16.35
N PRO A 29 -9.34 12.45 -15.40
CA PRO A 29 -10.10 12.44 -14.14
C PRO A 29 -11.62 12.50 -14.30
N GLY A 30 -12.13 13.27 -15.25
CA GLY A 30 -13.58 13.38 -15.50
C GLY A 30 -14.16 12.06 -16.04
N ARG A 31 -13.43 11.37 -16.91
CA ARG A 31 -13.82 10.04 -17.38
C ARG A 31 -13.77 9.01 -16.25
N ALA A 32 -12.71 8.99 -15.46
CA ALA A 32 -12.58 8.09 -14.33
C ALA A 32 -13.73 8.25 -13.33
N LEU A 33 -14.11 9.49 -13.02
CA LEU A 33 -15.27 9.78 -12.16
C LEU A 33 -16.57 9.24 -12.77
N GLY A 34 -16.80 9.47 -14.07
CA GLY A 34 -17.98 8.95 -14.77
C GLY A 34 -18.08 7.42 -14.71
N ASP A 35 -16.97 6.73 -14.95
CA ASP A 35 -16.89 5.27 -14.92
C ASP A 35 -17.18 4.73 -13.50
N VAL A 36 -16.64 5.35 -12.46
CA VAL A 36 -16.90 4.99 -11.05
C VAL A 36 -18.37 5.19 -10.70
N VAL A 37 -18.96 6.34 -11.02
CA VAL A 37 -20.37 6.63 -10.75
C VAL A 37 -21.29 5.63 -11.46
N LYS A 38 -20.96 5.27 -12.70
CA LYS A 38 -21.70 4.25 -13.44
C LYS A 38 -21.65 2.90 -12.72
N GLN A 39 -20.47 2.42 -12.32
CA GLN A 39 -20.30 1.16 -11.59
C GLN A 39 -21.09 1.13 -10.29
N LEU A 40 -21.07 2.23 -9.51
CA LEU A 40 -21.80 2.35 -8.25
C LEU A 40 -23.34 2.27 -8.44
N ARG A 41 -23.85 2.63 -9.62
CA ARG A 41 -25.28 2.57 -9.96
C ARG A 41 -25.73 1.23 -10.52
N GLU A 42 -24.81 0.42 -11.06
CA GLU A 42 -25.17 -0.81 -11.77
C GLU A 42 -25.29 -2.05 -10.86
N GLY A 43 -24.91 -1.96 -9.58
CA GLY A 43 -25.06 -3.08 -8.66
C GLY A 43 -24.06 -3.06 -7.49
N PRO A 44 -23.95 -4.14 -6.75
CA PRO A 44 -23.04 -4.25 -5.62
C PRO A 44 -21.60 -4.11 -6.07
N VAL A 45 -20.82 -3.28 -5.36
CA VAL A 45 -19.43 -2.98 -5.66
C VAL A 45 -18.53 -3.43 -4.52
N MET A 46 -17.48 -4.16 -4.85
CA MET A 46 -16.40 -4.44 -3.90
C MET A 46 -15.33 -3.35 -4.02
N VAL A 47 -15.03 -2.70 -2.92
CA VAL A 47 -13.98 -1.66 -2.86
C VAL A 47 -12.70 -2.27 -2.28
N LEU A 48 -11.62 -2.28 -3.07
CA LEU A 48 -10.28 -2.68 -2.64
C LEU A 48 -9.40 -1.46 -2.46
N THR A 49 -8.92 -1.22 -1.25
CA THR A 49 -8.04 -0.10 -0.93
C THR A 49 -6.63 -0.56 -0.57
N GLY A 50 -5.67 0.34 -0.70
CA GLY A 50 -4.28 0.13 -0.33
C GLY A 50 -3.71 1.33 0.45
N ALA A 51 -2.40 1.40 0.57
CA ALA A 51 -1.71 2.46 1.32
C ALA A 51 -2.01 3.88 0.80
N GLY A 52 -2.38 4.03 -0.47
CA GLY A 52 -2.71 5.33 -1.07
C GLY A 52 -3.94 6.00 -0.47
N VAL A 53 -4.90 5.24 0.06
CA VAL A 53 -6.11 5.80 0.67
C VAL A 53 -5.81 6.66 1.91
N SER A 54 -4.69 6.44 2.57
CA SER A 54 -4.29 7.11 3.81
C SER A 54 -3.34 8.30 3.62
N THR A 55 -2.99 8.64 2.38
CA THR A 55 -2.03 9.73 2.11
C THR A 55 -2.55 11.10 2.56
N GLU A 56 -3.83 11.37 2.38
CA GLU A 56 -4.49 12.59 2.87
C GLU A 56 -4.64 12.63 4.40
N SER A 57 -4.49 11.49 5.07
CA SER A 57 -4.42 11.40 6.53
C SER A 57 -3.00 11.62 7.09
N GLY A 58 -2.04 11.93 6.23
CA GLY A 58 -0.64 12.15 6.63
C GLY A 58 0.20 10.87 6.68
N VAL A 59 -0.35 9.70 6.37
CA VAL A 59 0.38 8.42 6.31
C VAL A 59 0.93 8.22 4.90
N PRO A 60 2.25 8.14 4.70
CA PRO A 60 2.83 7.98 3.37
C PRO A 60 2.49 6.62 2.76
N ASP A 61 2.28 6.60 1.47
CA ASP A 61 2.14 5.38 0.67
C ASP A 61 3.50 4.75 0.33
N TYR A 62 3.48 3.73 -0.54
CA TYR A 62 4.71 3.07 -1.01
C TYR A 62 5.31 3.73 -2.25
N ARG A 63 4.51 4.21 -3.20
CA ARG A 63 4.90 4.60 -4.56
C ARG A 63 4.68 6.07 -4.90
N GLY A 64 3.92 6.79 -4.10
CA GLY A 64 3.67 8.21 -4.32
C GLY A 64 4.94 9.06 -4.22
N PRO A 65 4.85 10.36 -4.48
CA PRO A 65 6.01 11.27 -4.46
C PRO A 65 6.81 11.26 -3.16
N ARG A 66 6.17 10.90 -2.05
CA ARG A 66 6.78 10.74 -0.72
C ARG A 66 6.83 9.29 -0.27
N GLY A 67 6.59 8.36 -1.19
CA GLY A 67 6.45 6.94 -0.91
C GLY A 67 7.74 6.30 -0.37
N SER A 68 7.58 5.29 0.44
CA SER A 68 8.71 4.63 1.11
C SER A 68 9.61 3.85 0.15
N LEU A 69 9.09 3.39 -1.00
CA LEU A 69 9.86 2.66 -2.01
C LEU A 69 10.93 3.51 -2.71
N SER A 70 10.77 4.85 -2.74
CA SER A 70 11.80 5.75 -3.26
C SER A 70 13.04 5.82 -2.37
N ARG A 71 12.92 5.43 -1.10
CA ARG A 71 13.98 5.54 -0.09
C ARG A 71 14.45 4.22 0.46
N HIS A 72 13.60 3.19 0.48
CA HIS A 72 13.89 1.92 1.11
C HIS A 72 13.29 0.77 0.34
N ARG A 73 14.07 -0.29 0.15
CA ARG A 73 13.52 -1.59 -0.26
C ARG A 73 12.56 -2.09 0.82
N PRO A 74 11.35 -2.53 0.48
CA PRO A 74 10.44 -3.12 1.45
C PRO A 74 11.02 -4.43 1.99
N MET A 75 10.78 -4.69 3.26
CA MET A 75 11.11 -5.97 3.88
C MET A 75 10.09 -7.01 3.44
N THR A 76 10.55 -8.18 3.03
CA THR A 76 9.65 -9.29 2.71
C THR A 76 9.20 -10.00 4.00
N TYR A 77 8.08 -10.72 3.92
CA TYR A 77 7.62 -11.54 5.03
C TYR A 77 8.66 -12.60 5.44
N GLN A 78 9.36 -13.18 4.47
CA GLN A 78 10.40 -14.18 4.71
C GLN A 78 11.58 -13.61 5.49
N GLU A 79 12.04 -12.41 5.15
CA GLU A 79 13.06 -11.70 5.92
C GLU A 79 12.60 -11.43 7.35
N PHE A 80 11.38 -10.88 7.51
CA PHE A 80 10.82 -10.62 8.83
C PHE A 80 10.74 -11.89 9.68
N ARG A 81 10.31 -13.00 9.09
CA ARG A 81 10.06 -14.26 9.79
C ARG A 81 11.35 -15.00 10.16
N HIS A 82 12.38 -14.95 9.32
CA HIS A 82 13.55 -15.83 9.41
C HIS A 82 14.87 -15.10 9.73
N ASP A 83 14.91 -13.79 9.69
CA ASP A 83 16.06 -12.97 10.08
C ASP A 83 15.73 -12.15 11.33
N PRO A 84 16.30 -12.50 12.52
CA PRO A 84 16.06 -11.75 13.74
C PRO A 84 16.48 -10.27 13.65
N ALA A 85 17.52 -9.96 12.89
CA ALA A 85 17.96 -8.59 12.68
C ALA A 85 16.96 -7.80 11.81
N ALA A 86 16.36 -8.43 10.81
CA ALA A 86 15.28 -7.82 10.02
C ALA A 86 14.04 -7.58 10.88
N SER A 87 13.62 -8.55 11.67
CA SER A 87 12.51 -8.41 12.61
C SER A 87 12.74 -7.27 13.61
N HIS A 88 13.94 -7.17 14.17
CA HIS A 88 14.31 -6.08 15.07
C HIS A 88 14.21 -4.71 14.37
N ARG A 89 14.75 -4.57 13.16
CA ARG A 89 14.64 -3.33 12.37
C ARG A 89 13.20 -2.96 12.06
N TYR A 90 12.34 -3.95 11.78
CA TYR A 90 10.92 -3.73 11.55
C TYR A 90 10.24 -3.10 12.78
N TRP A 91 10.42 -3.71 13.94
CA TRP A 91 9.82 -3.22 15.19
C TRP A 91 10.36 -1.86 15.61
N ALA A 92 11.65 -1.61 15.46
CA ALA A 92 12.24 -0.31 15.75
C ALA A 92 11.64 0.80 14.86
N ARG A 93 11.48 0.55 13.56
CA ARG A 93 10.82 1.49 12.63
C ARG A 93 9.35 1.69 12.95
N SER A 94 8.65 0.61 13.29
CA SER A 94 7.23 0.67 13.65
C SER A 94 7.02 1.49 14.92
N PHE A 95 7.89 1.35 15.90
CA PHE A 95 7.86 2.14 17.13
C PHE A 95 8.05 3.65 16.85
N VAL A 96 9.02 3.99 16.03
CA VAL A 96 9.26 5.40 15.63
C VAL A 96 8.08 5.93 14.80
N GLY A 97 7.54 5.11 13.89
CA GLY A 97 6.43 5.48 13.01
C GLY A 97 5.07 5.54 13.72
N TRP A 98 4.94 4.95 14.91
CA TRP A 98 3.68 4.87 15.64
C TRP A 98 3.02 6.23 15.86
N ARG A 99 3.79 7.26 16.15
CA ARG A 99 3.27 8.63 16.37
C ARG A 99 2.49 9.17 15.18
N VAL A 100 2.93 8.85 13.97
CA VAL A 100 2.22 9.25 12.74
C VAL A 100 0.90 8.52 12.63
N MET A 101 0.88 7.23 12.92
CA MET A 101 -0.34 6.42 12.91
C MET A 101 -1.32 6.85 14.00
N ASP A 102 -0.83 7.09 15.21
CA ASP A 102 -1.62 7.49 16.38
C ASP A 102 -2.30 8.87 16.18
N SER A 103 -1.64 9.78 15.47
CA SER A 103 -2.17 11.11 15.16
C SER A 103 -3.01 11.16 13.88
N ALA A 104 -3.03 10.08 13.08
CA ALA A 104 -3.78 10.06 11.84
C ALA A 104 -5.28 9.99 12.09
N ALA A 105 -6.04 10.76 11.32
CA ALA A 105 -7.50 10.73 11.33
C ALA A 105 -8.03 10.24 9.97
N PRO A 106 -9.23 9.64 9.93
CA PRO A 106 -9.88 9.32 8.67
C PRO A 106 -10.00 10.58 7.80
N ASN A 107 -9.78 10.42 6.50
CA ASN A 107 -9.93 11.50 5.53
C ASN A 107 -11.26 11.37 4.76
N ARG A 108 -11.49 12.29 3.83
CA ARG A 108 -12.73 12.37 3.04
C ARG A 108 -13.04 11.05 2.29
N THR A 109 -12.03 10.33 1.82
CA THR A 109 -12.25 9.05 1.13
C THR A 109 -12.80 7.99 2.10
N HIS A 110 -12.29 7.93 3.32
CA HIS A 110 -12.81 7.00 4.33
C HIS A 110 -14.28 7.29 4.66
N TYR A 111 -14.64 8.56 4.86
CA TYR A 111 -16.02 8.93 5.13
C TYR A 111 -16.95 8.66 3.93
N ALA A 112 -16.51 8.95 2.71
CA ALA A 112 -17.29 8.65 1.51
C ALA A 112 -17.56 7.14 1.36
N LEU A 113 -16.60 6.28 1.69
CA LEU A 113 -16.81 4.83 1.66
C LEU A 113 -17.84 4.36 2.70
N VAL A 114 -17.85 4.95 3.89
CA VAL A 114 -18.87 4.67 4.91
C VAL A 114 -20.25 5.12 4.46
N GLU A 115 -20.36 6.25 3.77
CA GLU A 115 -21.65 6.73 3.22
C GLU A 115 -22.19 5.87 2.07
N LEU A 116 -21.31 5.13 1.39
CA LEU A 116 -21.70 4.22 0.29
C LEU A 116 -22.15 2.84 0.78
N GLU A 117 -21.85 2.46 2.02
CA GLU A 117 -22.22 1.19 2.62
C GLU A 117 -23.71 1.16 3.00
#